data_b498f13e7d9010d89fe9a5b428f85448
#
_entry.id   b498f13e7d9010d89fe9a5b428f85448
#
_cell.length_a   1.000
_cell.length_b   1.000
_cell.length_c   1.000
_cell.angle_alpha   90.00
_cell.angle_beta   90.00
_cell.angle_gamma   90.00
#
_symmetry.space_group_name_H-M   'P 1'
#
loop_
_entity.id
_entity.type
_entity.pdbx_description
1 polymer ?
#
loop_
_entity_poly.entity_id
_entity_poly.type
_entity_poly.pdbx_seq_one_letter_code
_entity_poly.pdbx_strand_id
1 'polypeptide(L)'
;MKHFNLVFLPVFLLHTLAFCKTPEKSLQHPSPSEKIEIKTAADQPEVYLPLLSGKKVGLVVNQTSILSSKNNMHLVDYLMMEGVEVVKVFVPEHGFRGDADAGEAVNNEIDKRTGLPIVSLYGNNKKPSAAMLADVDIVVYDLQDVGVRFYTYISTMHYVMEGCAENQKPLLIFDRPNPNGDYIAGPVLKKGFDSFVGMHPIPVVHGLTVGELAGMINGEGWLKNKVKCDITVVPVKDWTRDMAYSLPIKPSPNLPNDTAIRLYPSLCFFEGTDVSLGRGTHFPFQVYGYPDPKYGDFRFTPVSIPGMSKNPPQQNKECYGKDLRNEPLTHRFTLQYLLDAYAVSGKKEKFFNNFFDKLAGTDQLRKDIIAGKSAAEIAASWETDLDAYRDLKAKYTLY
;
A
#
# COMPACT_ATOMS: atom_id res chain seq x y z
N MET A 1 7.70 -103.65 -56.46
CA MET A 1 7.71 -103.33 -54.99
C MET A 1 8.98 -102.61 -54.66
N LYS A 2 8.97 -101.33 -54.68
CA LYS A 2 10.00 -100.45 -54.08
C LYS A 2 9.30 -99.15 -53.77
N HIS A 3 9.19 -98.84 -52.48
CA HIS A 3 8.62 -97.59 -51.97
C HIS A 3 9.60 -96.43 -52.16
N PHE A 4 9.11 -95.34 -52.74
CA PHE A 4 9.82 -94.09 -52.82
C PHE A 4 9.26 -93.15 -51.75
N ASN A 5 10.08 -92.83 -50.74
CA ASN A 5 9.76 -91.86 -49.72
C ASN A 5 10.14 -90.46 -50.24
N LEU A 6 9.14 -89.60 -50.34
CA LEU A 6 9.31 -88.17 -50.68
C LEU A 6 9.47 -87.37 -49.38
N VAL A 7 10.64 -86.77 -49.20
CA VAL A 7 10.95 -85.89 -48.05
C VAL A 7 10.54 -84.49 -48.44
N PHE A 8 9.53 -83.97 -47.76
CA PHE A 8 9.17 -82.55 -47.87
C PHE A 8 10.04 -81.73 -46.92
N LEU A 9 10.79 -80.70 -47.45
CA LEU A 9 11.55 -79.67 -46.74
C LEU A 9 10.67 -78.46 -46.58
N PRO A 10 10.39 -77.94 -45.38
CA PRO A 10 9.67 -76.69 -45.25
C PRO A 10 10.58 -75.50 -45.45
N VAL A 11 10.24 -74.64 -46.40
CA VAL A 11 10.87 -73.31 -46.60
C VAL A 11 10.33 -72.37 -45.55
N PHE A 12 11.19 -71.94 -44.62
CA PHE A 12 10.88 -70.89 -43.68
C PHE A 12 11.07 -69.50 -44.38
N LEU A 13 9.94 -68.82 -44.62
CA LEU A 13 9.90 -67.47 -45.10
C LEU A 13 10.12 -66.51 -43.91
N LEU A 14 11.32 -65.97 -43.79
CA LEU A 14 11.61 -64.89 -42.75
C LEU A 14 10.93 -63.60 -43.19
N HIS A 15 9.83 -63.26 -42.53
CA HIS A 15 9.26 -61.88 -42.61
C HIS A 15 10.03 -60.95 -41.68
N THR A 16 10.88 -60.10 -42.20
CA THR A 16 11.49 -58.95 -41.49
C THR A 16 10.43 -57.92 -41.31
N LEU A 17 9.85 -57.82 -40.07
CA LEU A 17 9.05 -56.69 -39.63
C LEU A 17 9.98 -55.49 -39.40
N ALA A 18 9.94 -54.54 -40.32
CA ALA A 18 10.55 -53.24 -40.12
C ALA A 18 9.70 -52.47 -39.08
N PHE A 19 10.20 -52.37 -37.83
CA PHE A 19 9.66 -51.46 -36.82
C PHE A 19 10.05 -50.04 -37.23
N CYS A 20 9.09 -49.27 -37.78
CA CYS A 20 9.19 -47.83 -37.85
C CYS A 20 9.16 -47.27 -36.40
N LYS A 21 10.30 -46.89 -35.84
CA LYS A 21 10.38 -46.07 -34.65
C LYS A 21 9.86 -44.66 -34.98
N THR A 22 8.61 -44.38 -34.60
CA THR A 22 8.15 -42.98 -34.47
C THR A 22 9.03 -42.28 -33.45
N PRO A 23 9.56 -41.07 -33.74
CA PRO A 23 10.30 -40.33 -32.73
C PRO A 23 9.32 -39.99 -31.60
N GLU A 24 9.58 -40.49 -30.38
CA GLU A 24 8.99 -39.96 -29.16
C GLU A 24 9.29 -38.48 -29.11
N LYS A 25 8.26 -37.65 -29.29
CA LYS A 25 8.33 -36.24 -28.86
C LYS A 25 8.55 -36.29 -27.36
N SER A 26 9.78 -35.99 -26.94
CA SER A 26 10.07 -35.68 -25.57
C SER A 26 9.12 -34.54 -25.13
N LEU A 27 8.19 -34.87 -24.24
CA LEU A 27 7.46 -33.86 -23.48
C LEU A 27 8.52 -33.06 -22.72
N GLN A 28 8.96 -31.93 -23.31
CA GLN A 28 9.70 -30.94 -22.57
C GLN A 28 8.77 -30.51 -21.44
N HIS A 29 9.09 -30.95 -20.22
CA HIS A 29 8.53 -30.31 -19.02
C HIS A 29 8.80 -28.83 -19.18
N PRO A 30 7.79 -27.94 -18.99
CA PRO A 30 8.04 -26.52 -18.99
C PRO A 30 9.16 -26.28 -17.97
N SER A 31 10.20 -25.55 -18.38
CA SER A 31 11.24 -25.08 -17.47
C SER A 31 10.55 -24.37 -16.31
N PRO A 32 11.10 -24.38 -15.07
CA PRO A 32 10.54 -23.62 -13.97
C PRO A 32 10.27 -22.23 -14.50
N SER A 33 9.00 -21.77 -14.41
CA SER A 33 8.59 -20.45 -14.86
C SER A 33 9.60 -19.45 -14.29
N GLU A 34 10.29 -18.71 -15.13
CA GLU A 34 11.15 -17.60 -14.69
C GLU A 34 10.31 -16.78 -13.73
N LYS A 35 10.79 -16.67 -12.50
CA LYS A 35 10.10 -15.92 -11.46
C LYS A 35 10.06 -14.46 -11.94
N ILE A 36 8.90 -13.98 -12.35
CA ILE A 36 8.73 -12.59 -12.80
C ILE A 36 9.23 -11.69 -11.67
N GLU A 37 10.28 -10.94 -11.93
CA GLU A 37 10.84 -9.99 -10.98
C GLU A 37 10.14 -8.63 -11.17
N ILE A 38 9.28 -8.28 -10.21
CA ILE A 38 8.60 -6.99 -10.18
C ILE A 38 9.64 -5.90 -9.93
N LYS A 39 9.73 -4.91 -10.84
CA LYS A 39 10.63 -3.77 -10.70
C LYS A 39 9.84 -2.51 -10.36
N THR A 40 10.08 -1.96 -9.16
CA THR A 40 9.55 -0.64 -8.80
C THR A 40 10.14 0.44 -9.69
N ALA A 41 9.57 1.63 -9.70
CA ALA A 41 10.15 2.74 -10.45
C ALA A 41 11.61 3.01 -10.04
N ALA A 42 11.94 2.92 -8.75
CA ALA A 42 13.30 3.09 -8.23
C ALA A 42 14.29 2.06 -8.80
N ASP A 43 13.83 0.85 -9.16
CA ASP A 43 14.65 -0.21 -9.74
C ASP A 43 14.90 -0.05 -11.27
N GLN A 44 14.51 1.09 -11.87
CA GLN A 44 14.63 1.37 -13.29
C GLN A 44 15.47 2.63 -13.57
N PRO A 45 16.75 2.68 -13.15
CA PRO A 45 17.59 3.88 -13.29
C PRO A 45 17.76 4.34 -14.73
N GLU A 46 17.72 3.44 -15.70
CA GLU A 46 17.79 3.75 -17.13
C GLU A 46 16.62 4.64 -17.60
N VAL A 47 15.49 4.63 -16.88
CA VAL A 47 14.31 5.45 -17.21
C VAL A 47 14.43 6.85 -16.61
N TYR A 48 14.84 6.97 -15.35
CA TYR A 48 14.75 8.24 -14.63
C TYR A 48 16.07 9.03 -14.54
N LEU A 49 17.24 8.40 -14.59
CA LEU A 49 18.51 9.14 -14.53
C LEU A 49 18.66 10.18 -15.65
N PRO A 50 18.25 9.89 -16.91
CA PRO A 50 18.27 10.92 -17.97
C PRO A 50 17.39 12.13 -17.65
N LEU A 51 16.27 11.93 -16.94
CA LEU A 51 15.33 13.00 -16.55
C LEU A 51 15.89 13.89 -15.43
N LEU A 52 16.85 13.39 -14.65
CA LEU A 52 17.48 14.09 -13.51
C LEU A 52 18.81 14.73 -13.87
N SER A 53 19.37 14.42 -15.05
CA SER A 53 20.70 14.90 -15.47
C SER A 53 20.78 16.42 -15.48
N GLY A 54 21.79 16.98 -14.79
CA GLY A 54 22.06 18.42 -14.70
C GLY A 54 21.01 19.22 -13.90
N LYS A 55 20.15 18.56 -13.12
CA LYS A 55 19.12 19.21 -12.33
C LYS A 55 19.40 19.10 -10.84
N LYS A 56 19.00 20.12 -10.09
CA LYS A 56 18.95 20.15 -8.64
C LYS A 56 17.69 19.45 -8.15
N VAL A 57 17.85 18.30 -7.51
CA VAL A 57 16.77 17.38 -7.18
C VAL A 57 16.37 17.52 -5.71
N GLY A 58 15.09 17.77 -5.46
CA GLY A 58 14.45 17.60 -4.15
C GLY A 58 13.77 16.24 -4.08
N LEU A 59 14.00 15.46 -3.01
CA LEU A 59 13.45 14.12 -2.87
C LEU A 59 12.38 14.07 -1.78
N VAL A 60 11.19 13.58 -2.09
CA VAL A 60 10.14 13.24 -1.10
C VAL A 60 10.23 11.75 -0.84
N VAL A 61 10.87 11.35 0.25
CA VAL A 61 11.28 9.97 0.54
C VAL A 61 11.19 9.65 2.02
N ASN A 62 11.20 8.35 2.34
CA ASN A 62 11.36 7.82 3.69
C ASN A 62 12.10 6.46 3.64
N GLN A 63 12.07 5.67 4.72
CA GLN A 63 12.72 4.36 4.82
C GLN A 63 12.31 3.36 3.73
N THR A 64 11.15 3.54 3.09
CA THR A 64 10.66 2.64 2.04
C THR A 64 11.23 2.93 0.65
N SER A 65 11.91 4.05 0.50
CA SER A 65 12.45 4.55 -0.78
C SER A 65 13.75 3.83 -1.10
N ILE A 66 13.64 2.56 -1.47
CA ILE A 66 14.78 1.66 -1.72
C ILE A 66 14.75 1.10 -3.13
N LEU A 67 15.93 0.68 -3.61
CA LEU A 67 16.12 -0.13 -4.81
C LEU A 67 16.32 -1.58 -4.37
N SER A 68 15.32 -2.43 -4.59
CA SER A 68 15.38 -3.86 -4.24
C SER A 68 16.46 -4.58 -5.05
N SER A 69 16.63 -4.20 -6.31
CA SER A 69 17.66 -4.71 -7.22
C SER A 69 19.10 -4.35 -6.80
N LYS A 70 19.28 -3.40 -5.88
CA LYS A 70 20.56 -2.93 -5.35
C LYS A 70 20.73 -3.24 -3.86
N ASN A 71 20.31 -4.44 -3.42
CA ASN A 71 20.41 -4.88 -2.04
C ASN A 71 19.72 -3.91 -1.04
N ASN A 72 18.53 -3.43 -1.40
CA ASN A 72 17.75 -2.46 -0.63
C ASN A 72 18.50 -1.14 -0.35
N MET A 73 19.38 -0.72 -1.26
CA MET A 73 20.04 0.58 -1.16
C MET A 73 18.99 1.69 -1.17
N HIS A 74 19.12 2.66 -0.28
CA HIS A 74 18.21 3.80 -0.22
C HIS A 74 18.38 4.71 -1.45
N LEU A 75 17.28 5.20 -2.02
CA LEU A 75 17.27 6.00 -3.25
C LEU A 75 18.17 7.25 -3.16
N VAL A 76 18.21 7.93 -2.00
CA VAL A 76 19.09 9.10 -1.78
C VAL A 76 20.55 8.70 -1.98
N ASP A 77 20.99 7.60 -1.36
CA ASP A 77 22.37 7.14 -1.44
C ASP A 77 22.72 6.72 -2.89
N TYR A 78 21.78 6.05 -3.56
CA TYR A 78 21.95 5.63 -4.94
C TYR A 78 22.10 6.83 -5.90
N LEU A 79 21.19 7.81 -5.81
CA LEU A 79 21.24 8.99 -6.68
C LEU A 79 22.53 9.81 -6.49
N MET A 80 22.99 9.98 -5.24
CA MET A 80 24.26 10.65 -4.95
C MET A 80 25.45 9.87 -5.51
N MET A 81 25.43 8.55 -5.43
CA MET A 81 26.48 7.69 -6.01
C MET A 81 26.54 7.81 -7.56
N GLU A 82 25.38 7.95 -8.20
CA GLU A 82 25.27 8.18 -9.66
C GLU A 82 25.55 9.64 -10.07
N GLY A 83 25.95 10.49 -9.13
CA GLY A 83 26.32 11.88 -9.39
C GLY A 83 25.15 12.84 -9.62
N VAL A 84 23.93 12.46 -9.22
CA VAL A 84 22.77 13.37 -9.24
C VAL A 84 22.92 14.42 -8.15
N GLU A 85 22.71 15.70 -8.48
CA GLU A 85 22.75 16.79 -7.51
C GLU A 85 21.50 16.80 -6.64
N VAL A 86 21.47 15.99 -5.58
CA VAL A 86 20.41 16.01 -4.57
C VAL A 86 20.69 17.17 -3.63
N VAL A 87 19.75 18.15 -3.53
CA VAL A 87 19.92 19.36 -2.71
C VAL A 87 19.22 19.30 -1.37
N LYS A 88 18.14 18.51 -1.25
CA LYS A 88 17.42 18.31 0.03
C LYS A 88 16.48 17.12 -0.01
N VAL A 89 16.08 16.69 1.19
CA VAL A 89 15.12 15.61 1.40
C VAL A 89 13.88 16.18 2.10
N PHE A 90 12.71 15.94 1.54
CA PHE A 90 11.42 16.21 2.17
C PHE A 90 10.90 14.90 2.77
N VAL A 91 10.43 14.94 4.00
CA VAL A 91 10.00 13.75 4.71
C VAL A 91 8.55 13.85 5.17
N PRO A 92 7.75 12.78 5.01
CA PRO A 92 6.38 12.71 5.52
C PRO A 92 6.36 12.37 7.02
N GLU A 93 5.20 11.99 7.53
CA GLU A 93 5.04 11.33 8.82
C GLU A 93 6.05 10.18 8.98
N HIS A 94 6.53 9.93 10.18
CA HIS A 94 7.57 8.97 10.55
C HIS A 94 9.01 9.36 10.15
N GLY A 95 9.22 10.47 9.43
CA GLY A 95 10.56 11.00 9.13
C GLY A 95 11.34 10.22 8.07
N PHE A 96 12.63 10.55 7.95
CA PHE A 96 13.50 10.02 6.89
C PHE A 96 13.84 8.54 7.07
N ARG A 97 14.09 8.11 8.30
CA ARG A 97 14.50 6.73 8.64
C ARG A 97 13.34 5.88 9.17
N GLY A 98 12.13 6.46 9.31
CA GLY A 98 10.94 5.74 9.73
C GLY A 98 10.90 5.35 11.20
N ASP A 99 11.54 6.13 12.06
CA ASP A 99 11.69 5.87 13.50
C ASP A 99 10.89 6.83 14.40
N ALA A 100 10.22 7.84 13.82
CA ALA A 100 9.31 8.70 14.55
C ALA A 100 7.95 8.03 14.82
N ASP A 101 7.38 8.27 16.01
CA ASP A 101 6.05 7.77 16.38
C ASP A 101 4.95 8.30 15.46
N ALA A 102 3.83 7.57 15.38
CA ALA A 102 2.64 8.07 14.67
C ALA A 102 2.16 9.37 15.29
N GLY A 103 1.98 10.41 14.46
CA GLY A 103 1.59 11.75 14.91
C GLY A 103 2.72 12.58 15.53
N GLU A 104 3.94 12.07 15.65
CA GLU A 104 5.08 12.81 16.19
C GLU A 104 5.56 13.87 15.20
N ALA A 105 5.87 15.08 15.72
CA ALA A 105 6.45 16.16 14.92
C ALA A 105 7.87 15.78 14.47
N VAL A 106 8.10 15.80 13.16
CA VAL A 106 9.42 15.63 12.56
C VAL A 106 10.05 17.00 12.38
N ASN A 107 11.21 17.22 12.99
CA ASN A 107 11.91 18.50 12.90
C ASN A 107 12.77 18.58 11.64
N ASN A 108 13.05 19.82 11.21
CA ASN A 108 14.07 20.04 10.18
C ASN A 108 15.45 19.79 10.79
N GLU A 109 16.27 19.02 10.10
CA GLU A 109 17.62 18.66 10.53
C GLU A 109 18.54 18.45 9.33
N ILE A 110 19.79 18.08 9.59
CA ILE A 110 20.74 17.67 8.54
C ILE A 110 20.99 16.18 8.71
N ASP A 111 20.80 15.40 7.65
CA ASP A 111 21.14 13.97 7.66
C ASP A 111 22.64 13.79 7.85
N LYS A 112 23.05 13.17 8.95
CA LYS A 112 24.47 13.03 9.33
C LYS A 112 25.28 12.20 8.34
N ARG A 113 24.62 11.32 7.56
CA ARG A 113 25.27 10.44 6.60
C ARG A 113 25.55 11.15 5.27
N THR A 114 24.60 11.92 4.79
CA THR A 114 24.67 12.55 3.46
C THR A 114 24.99 14.04 3.51
N GLY A 115 24.83 14.68 4.68
CA GLY A 115 24.93 16.14 4.83
C GLY A 115 23.74 16.91 4.25
N LEU A 116 22.71 16.23 3.76
CA LEU A 116 21.55 16.86 3.13
C LEU A 116 20.60 17.47 4.16
N PRO A 117 20.04 18.66 3.88
CA PRO A 117 18.95 19.23 4.66
C PRO A 117 17.70 18.31 4.59
N ILE A 118 17.14 17.98 5.75
CA ILE A 118 15.86 17.30 5.90
C ILE A 118 14.80 18.34 6.21
N VAL A 119 13.73 18.36 5.42
CA VAL A 119 12.59 19.28 5.55
C VAL A 119 11.34 18.47 5.84
N SER A 120 10.71 18.69 6.99
CA SER A 120 9.48 18.00 7.36
C SER A 120 8.27 18.54 6.59
N LEU A 121 7.50 17.61 6.00
CA LEU A 121 6.17 17.85 5.41
C LEU A 121 5.06 17.30 6.30
N TYR A 122 5.26 17.30 7.61
CA TYR A 122 4.28 16.84 8.59
C TYR A 122 3.99 17.91 9.67
N GLY A 123 2.87 17.79 10.36
CA GLY A 123 2.47 18.77 11.36
C GLY A 123 1.97 20.08 10.73
N ASN A 124 2.67 21.18 10.98
CA ASN A 124 2.25 22.53 10.52
C ASN A 124 2.63 22.82 9.06
N ASN A 125 3.63 22.15 8.50
CA ASN A 125 4.19 22.42 7.17
C ASN A 125 3.94 21.24 6.21
N LYS A 126 2.68 20.98 5.86
CA LYS A 126 2.34 19.83 5.00
C LYS A 126 2.63 20.06 3.52
N LYS A 127 2.67 21.34 3.07
CA LYS A 127 2.90 21.72 1.67
C LYS A 127 4.26 22.39 1.51
N PRO A 128 5.10 21.95 0.55
CA PRO A 128 6.33 22.65 0.23
C PRO A 128 6.06 24.11 -0.16
N SER A 129 6.71 25.04 0.52
CA SER A 129 6.60 26.48 0.22
C SER A 129 7.54 26.88 -0.92
N ALA A 130 7.34 28.09 -1.50
CA ALA A 130 8.24 28.67 -2.47
C ALA A 130 9.69 28.73 -1.99
N ALA A 131 9.92 29.09 -0.70
CA ALA A 131 11.25 29.14 -0.11
C ALA A 131 11.89 27.74 -0.03
N MET A 132 11.11 26.69 0.26
CA MET A 132 11.61 25.31 0.31
C MET A 132 11.97 24.77 -1.09
N LEU A 133 11.34 25.29 -2.15
CA LEU A 133 11.54 24.87 -3.54
C LEU A 133 12.45 25.81 -4.35
N ALA A 134 12.98 26.87 -3.74
CA ALA A 134 13.72 27.91 -4.47
C ALA A 134 14.98 27.40 -5.19
N ASP A 135 15.70 26.47 -4.56
CA ASP A 135 16.92 25.83 -5.07
C ASP A 135 16.70 24.44 -5.68
N VAL A 136 15.44 24.07 -5.98
CA VAL A 136 15.05 22.79 -6.58
C VAL A 136 14.62 23.01 -8.02
N ASP A 137 15.12 22.22 -8.94
CA ASP A 137 14.70 22.24 -10.37
C ASP A 137 13.59 21.21 -10.63
N ILE A 138 13.65 20.08 -9.95
CA ILE A 138 12.68 18.96 -10.06
C ILE A 138 12.49 18.28 -8.72
N VAL A 139 11.26 17.87 -8.44
CA VAL A 139 10.94 17.07 -7.25
C VAL A 139 10.71 15.61 -7.67
N VAL A 140 11.28 14.67 -6.92
CA VAL A 140 10.99 13.23 -7.04
C VAL A 140 10.18 12.80 -5.82
N TYR A 141 9.08 12.10 -6.04
CA TYR A 141 8.26 11.51 -5.01
C TYR A 141 8.40 9.99 -5.04
N ASP A 142 8.89 9.39 -3.96
CA ASP A 142 9.09 7.94 -3.85
C ASP A 142 8.72 7.47 -2.44
N LEU A 143 7.44 7.20 -2.20
CA LEU A 143 6.91 6.68 -0.94
C LEU A 143 6.02 5.46 -1.19
N GLN A 144 6.18 4.41 -0.38
CA GLN A 144 5.32 3.23 -0.44
C GLN A 144 3.99 3.50 0.23
N ASP A 145 2.90 3.48 -0.53
CA ASP A 145 1.53 3.50 -0.04
C ASP A 145 1.00 2.08 0.22
N VAL A 146 -0.12 1.99 0.95
CA VAL A 146 -0.78 0.71 1.24
C VAL A 146 -2.19 0.60 0.64
N GLY A 147 -2.59 1.54 -0.21
CA GLY A 147 -3.85 1.50 -0.95
C GLY A 147 -5.10 1.84 -0.13
N VAL A 148 -4.94 2.56 0.97
CA VAL A 148 -6.02 2.85 1.91
C VAL A 148 -6.11 4.35 2.18
N ARG A 149 -7.31 4.95 1.98
CA ARG A 149 -7.54 6.40 2.00
C ARG A 149 -6.98 7.13 3.21
N PHE A 150 -7.07 6.54 4.39
CA PHE A 150 -6.59 7.18 5.62
C PHE A 150 -5.10 6.96 5.90
N TYR A 151 -4.37 6.26 5.03
CA TYR A 151 -2.91 6.22 5.06
C TYR A 151 -2.36 7.50 4.42
N THR A 152 -1.67 8.33 5.21
CA THR A 152 -1.54 9.76 4.92
C THR A 152 -0.54 10.14 3.83
N TYR A 153 0.22 9.19 3.26
CA TYR A 153 1.19 9.50 2.21
C TYR A 153 0.54 10.02 0.93
N ILE A 154 -0.66 9.56 0.59
CA ILE A 154 -1.42 10.14 -0.54
C ILE A 154 -1.85 11.60 -0.29
N SER A 155 -2.05 11.98 0.98
CA SER A 155 -2.31 13.37 1.36
C SER A 155 -1.04 14.22 1.31
N THR A 156 0.12 13.65 1.68
CA THR A 156 1.43 14.28 1.47
C THR A 156 1.68 14.50 -0.02
N MET A 157 1.40 13.49 -0.88
CA MET A 157 1.52 13.62 -2.33
C MET A 157 0.67 14.77 -2.87
N HIS A 158 -0.58 14.88 -2.43
CA HIS A 158 -1.47 15.98 -2.83
C HIS A 158 -0.84 17.36 -2.55
N TYR A 159 -0.32 17.57 -1.35
CA TYR A 159 0.32 18.84 -0.99
C TYR A 159 1.65 19.07 -1.72
N VAL A 160 2.41 18.02 -2.02
CA VAL A 160 3.61 18.12 -2.86
C VAL A 160 3.23 18.53 -4.28
N MET A 161 2.19 17.92 -4.86
CA MET A 161 1.65 18.32 -6.18
C MET A 161 1.21 19.78 -6.19
N GLU A 162 0.50 20.27 -5.16
CA GLU A 162 0.11 21.67 -5.05
C GLU A 162 1.34 22.59 -4.98
N GLY A 163 2.31 22.26 -4.10
CA GLY A 163 3.52 23.04 -3.95
C GLY A 163 4.33 23.13 -5.25
N CYS A 164 4.46 22.00 -5.95
CA CYS A 164 5.13 21.93 -7.26
C CYS A 164 4.38 22.77 -8.32
N ALA A 165 3.05 22.63 -8.41
CA ALA A 165 2.23 23.40 -9.37
C ALA A 165 2.32 24.91 -9.13
N GLU A 166 2.17 25.34 -7.89
CA GLU A 166 2.23 26.77 -7.50
C GLU A 166 3.60 27.40 -7.79
N ASN A 167 4.68 26.61 -7.77
CA ASN A 167 6.05 27.06 -7.98
C ASN A 167 6.66 26.60 -9.33
N GLN A 168 5.84 26.06 -10.23
CA GLN A 168 6.24 25.63 -11.59
C GLN A 168 7.41 24.64 -11.56
N LYS A 169 7.40 23.70 -10.59
CA LYS A 169 8.40 22.64 -10.47
C LYS A 169 7.83 21.33 -11.04
N PRO A 170 8.52 20.67 -11.98
CA PRO A 170 8.16 19.32 -12.42
C PRO A 170 8.21 18.34 -11.24
N LEU A 171 7.27 17.39 -11.24
CA LEU A 171 7.19 16.33 -10.25
C LEU A 171 7.32 14.98 -10.94
N LEU A 172 8.35 14.23 -10.59
CA LEU A 172 8.57 12.87 -11.04
C LEU A 172 8.09 11.91 -9.95
N ILE A 173 7.10 11.08 -10.28
CA ILE A 173 6.51 10.13 -9.33
C ILE A 173 7.07 8.74 -9.62
N PHE A 174 7.76 8.17 -8.65
CA PHE A 174 8.23 6.80 -8.69
C PHE A 174 7.12 5.91 -8.16
N ASP A 175 6.51 5.14 -9.07
CA ASP A 175 5.38 4.30 -8.70
C ASP A 175 5.84 3.00 -8.03
N ARG A 176 4.98 2.49 -7.15
CA ARG A 176 5.21 1.27 -6.37
C ARG A 176 3.96 0.40 -6.34
N PRO A 177 4.08 -0.94 -6.29
CA PRO A 177 2.94 -1.82 -6.18
C PRO A 177 2.08 -1.47 -4.96
N ASN A 178 0.76 -1.51 -5.15
CA ASN A 178 -0.18 -1.36 -4.06
C ASN A 178 -0.54 -2.74 -3.47
N PRO A 179 -0.20 -3.05 -2.22
CA PRO A 179 -0.49 -4.36 -1.61
C PRO A 179 -2.00 -4.64 -1.43
N ASN A 180 -2.86 -3.60 -1.47
CA ASN A 180 -4.31 -3.69 -1.48
C ASN A 180 -4.90 -3.24 -2.84
N GLY A 181 -4.14 -3.38 -3.94
CA GLY A 181 -4.54 -2.93 -5.28
C GLY A 181 -5.56 -3.82 -5.99
N ASP A 182 -5.78 -5.02 -5.49
CA ASP A 182 -6.60 -6.09 -6.09
C ASP A 182 -8.11 -5.91 -5.90
N TYR A 183 -8.55 -4.89 -5.12
CA TYR A 183 -9.97 -4.62 -4.88
C TYR A 183 -10.24 -3.17 -4.50
N ILE A 184 -11.52 -2.81 -4.50
CA ILE A 184 -12.04 -1.55 -3.94
C ILE A 184 -13.11 -1.87 -2.90
N ALA A 185 -13.16 -1.09 -1.81
CA ALA A 185 -14.16 -1.30 -0.75
C ALA A 185 -14.32 -0.10 0.18
N GLY A 186 -15.43 -0.10 0.89
CA GLY A 186 -15.74 0.90 1.91
C GLY A 186 -16.37 2.17 1.36
N PRO A 187 -16.85 3.06 2.24
CA PRO A 187 -17.55 4.26 1.84
C PRO A 187 -16.61 5.24 1.10
N VAL A 188 -17.14 5.85 0.04
CA VAL A 188 -16.50 6.98 -0.66
C VAL A 188 -16.60 8.22 0.22
N LEU A 189 -15.49 8.98 0.33
CA LEU A 189 -15.45 10.24 1.07
C LEU A 189 -16.51 11.22 0.54
N LYS A 190 -17.31 11.74 1.46
CA LYS A 190 -18.35 12.74 1.16
C LYS A 190 -17.84 14.15 1.49
N LYS A 191 -18.33 15.12 0.71
CA LYS A 191 -18.01 16.55 0.92
C LYS A 191 -18.32 16.98 2.37
N GLY A 192 -17.36 17.67 2.99
CA GLY A 192 -17.46 18.15 4.37
C GLY A 192 -16.86 17.21 5.41
N PHE A 193 -16.39 16.02 5.02
CA PHE A 193 -15.66 15.08 5.87
C PHE A 193 -14.16 15.02 5.52
N ASP A 194 -13.73 15.89 4.62
CA ASP A 194 -12.34 15.99 4.21
C ASP A 194 -11.42 16.38 5.38
N SER A 195 -10.26 15.74 5.41
CA SER A 195 -9.22 15.92 6.43
C SER A 195 -7.90 15.36 5.91
N PHE A 196 -6.83 15.48 6.68
CA PHE A 196 -5.55 14.88 6.29
C PHE A 196 -5.58 13.34 6.16
N VAL A 197 -6.52 12.67 6.85
CA VAL A 197 -6.76 11.21 6.71
C VAL A 197 -7.81 10.88 5.62
N GLY A 198 -8.17 11.84 4.79
CA GLY A 198 -9.13 11.65 3.69
C GLY A 198 -9.34 12.95 2.92
N MET A 199 -8.53 13.18 1.87
CA MET A 199 -8.60 14.41 1.07
C MET A 199 -9.42 14.26 -0.21
N HIS A 200 -9.52 13.04 -0.73
CA HIS A 200 -10.06 12.79 -2.06
C HIS A 200 -11.37 12.01 -2.00
N PRO A 201 -12.33 12.25 -2.93
CA PRO A 201 -13.59 11.51 -3.00
C PRO A 201 -13.39 10.09 -3.55
N ILE A 202 -12.63 9.28 -2.82
CA ILE A 202 -12.31 7.88 -3.13
C ILE A 202 -12.78 6.96 -1.99
N PRO A 203 -13.00 5.66 -2.24
CA PRO A 203 -13.37 4.70 -1.20
C PRO A 203 -12.22 4.45 -0.21
N VAL A 204 -12.52 3.79 0.90
CA VAL A 204 -11.52 3.42 1.91
C VAL A 204 -10.38 2.63 1.30
N VAL A 205 -10.68 1.57 0.55
CA VAL A 205 -9.70 0.84 -0.26
C VAL A 205 -9.89 1.30 -1.70
N HIS A 206 -8.93 2.04 -2.23
CA HIS A 206 -9.10 2.73 -3.51
C HIS A 206 -8.58 1.96 -4.73
N GLY A 207 -7.77 0.91 -4.53
CA GLY A 207 -7.28 0.04 -5.59
C GLY A 207 -6.41 0.73 -6.66
N LEU A 208 -5.78 1.87 -6.36
CA LEU A 208 -4.85 2.60 -7.23
C LEU A 208 -3.44 2.55 -6.65
N THR A 209 -2.42 2.62 -7.51
CA THR A 209 -1.06 2.97 -7.09
C THR A 209 -0.95 4.47 -6.84
N VAL A 210 0.18 4.93 -6.27
CA VAL A 210 0.39 6.37 -6.06
C VAL A 210 0.49 7.12 -7.39
N GLY A 211 1.11 6.53 -8.41
CA GLY A 211 1.22 7.13 -9.74
C GLY A 211 -0.15 7.31 -10.41
N GLU A 212 -0.99 6.30 -10.33
CA GLU A 212 -2.37 6.36 -10.84
C GLU A 212 -3.22 7.38 -10.10
N LEU A 213 -3.11 7.41 -8.76
CA LEU A 213 -3.84 8.37 -7.94
C LEU A 213 -3.38 9.81 -8.21
N ALA A 214 -2.09 10.04 -8.42
CA ALA A 214 -1.58 11.35 -8.82
C ALA A 214 -2.17 11.80 -10.17
N GLY A 215 -2.23 10.88 -11.13
CA GLY A 215 -2.92 11.11 -12.42
C GLY A 215 -4.37 11.50 -12.23
N MET A 216 -5.10 10.80 -11.35
CA MET A 216 -6.51 11.09 -11.02
C MET A 216 -6.66 12.45 -10.33
N ILE A 217 -5.87 12.74 -9.29
CA ILE A 217 -5.89 14.05 -8.59
C ILE A 217 -5.71 15.19 -9.59
N ASN A 218 -4.72 15.04 -10.46
CA ASN A 218 -4.40 16.05 -11.48
C ASN A 218 -5.49 16.13 -12.55
N GLY A 219 -5.94 14.98 -13.08
CA GLY A 219 -6.97 14.90 -14.11
C GLY A 219 -8.30 15.50 -13.69
N GLU A 220 -8.79 15.14 -12.52
CA GLU A 220 -10.06 15.59 -11.97
C GLU A 220 -10.00 17.01 -11.36
N GLY A 221 -8.81 17.64 -11.31
CA GLY A 221 -8.65 19.00 -10.80
C GLY A 221 -8.94 19.12 -9.30
N TRP A 222 -8.49 18.13 -8.52
CA TRP A 222 -8.70 18.13 -7.06
C TRP A 222 -7.70 18.99 -6.30
N LEU A 223 -6.63 19.47 -6.95
CA LEU A 223 -5.71 20.43 -6.33
C LEU A 223 -6.41 21.78 -6.11
N LYS A 224 -5.97 22.52 -5.09
CA LYS A 224 -6.52 23.83 -4.76
C LYS A 224 -6.53 24.75 -5.99
N ASN A 225 -7.59 25.50 -6.17
CA ASN A 225 -7.82 26.36 -7.34
C ASN A 225 -7.76 25.63 -8.69
N LYS A 226 -7.86 24.31 -8.69
CA LYS A 226 -7.78 23.45 -9.89
C LYS A 226 -6.46 23.63 -10.67
N VAL A 227 -5.38 24.02 -9.99
CA VAL A 227 -4.06 24.08 -10.61
C VAL A 227 -3.68 22.69 -11.13
N LYS A 228 -2.84 22.65 -12.16
CA LYS A 228 -2.30 21.40 -12.71
C LYS A 228 -0.83 21.30 -12.38
N CYS A 229 -0.42 20.18 -11.83
CA CYS A 229 0.98 19.86 -11.60
C CYS A 229 1.57 19.24 -12.86
N ASP A 230 2.78 19.63 -13.24
CA ASP A 230 3.55 18.96 -14.29
C ASP A 230 4.11 17.64 -13.71
N ILE A 231 3.38 16.54 -13.94
CA ILE A 231 3.71 15.21 -13.41
C ILE A 231 4.23 14.29 -14.50
N THR A 232 5.27 13.54 -14.20
CA THR A 232 5.73 12.37 -14.95
C THR A 232 5.72 11.17 -14.01
N VAL A 233 5.05 10.08 -14.40
CA VAL A 233 5.04 8.83 -13.63
C VAL A 233 6.03 7.86 -14.25
N VAL A 234 6.97 7.34 -13.45
CA VAL A 234 7.78 6.17 -13.81
C VAL A 234 7.00 4.95 -13.30
N PRO A 235 6.43 4.12 -14.18
CA PRO A 235 5.56 3.03 -13.78
C PRO A 235 6.35 1.86 -13.17
N VAL A 236 5.65 1.01 -12.41
CA VAL A 236 6.15 -0.31 -12.00
C VAL A 236 6.22 -1.20 -13.25
N LYS A 237 7.27 -1.98 -13.37
CA LYS A 237 7.42 -2.94 -14.47
C LYS A 237 7.14 -4.36 -13.98
N ASP A 238 6.52 -5.17 -14.85
CA ASP A 238 6.25 -6.58 -14.64
C ASP A 238 5.36 -6.87 -13.40
N TRP A 239 4.45 -5.96 -13.06
CA TRP A 239 3.44 -6.11 -12.01
C TRP A 239 2.04 -5.86 -12.55
N THR A 240 1.09 -6.66 -12.07
CA THR A 240 -0.34 -6.49 -12.29
C THR A 240 -1.08 -6.54 -10.95
N ARG A 241 -2.30 -6.05 -10.90
CA ARG A 241 -3.08 -5.89 -9.64
C ARG A 241 -3.40 -7.19 -8.93
N ASP A 242 -3.48 -8.29 -9.66
CA ASP A 242 -3.75 -9.64 -9.14
C ASP A 242 -2.50 -10.32 -8.57
N MET A 243 -1.30 -9.74 -8.81
CA MET A 243 -0.06 -10.23 -8.22
C MET A 243 0.06 -9.80 -6.77
N ALA A 244 0.24 -10.77 -5.87
CA ALA A 244 0.59 -10.49 -4.48
C ALA A 244 1.96 -9.81 -4.40
N TYR A 245 2.07 -8.76 -3.59
CA TYR A 245 3.31 -8.04 -3.37
C TYR A 245 3.55 -7.80 -1.88
N SER A 246 4.54 -8.50 -1.35
CA SER A 246 5.02 -8.28 0.03
C SER A 246 6.00 -7.12 0.05
N LEU A 247 5.76 -6.17 0.94
CA LEU A 247 6.62 -4.99 1.04
C LEU A 247 7.99 -5.37 1.61
N PRO A 248 9.11 -5.05 0.94
CA PRO A 248 10.45 -5.38 1.42
C PRO A 248 10.83 -4.62 2.71
N ILE A 249 10.22 -3.45 2.91
CA ILE A 249 10.38 -2.60 4.09
C ILE A 249 8.99 -2.26 4.65
N LYS A 250 8.82 -2.39 5.96
CA LYS A 250 7.57 -1.99 6.62
C LYS A 250 7.25 -0.52 6.33
N PRO A 251 6.02 -0.21 5.87
CA PRO A 251 5.66 1.15 5.45
C PRO A 251 5.49 2.10 6.65
N SER A 252 5.22 1.56 7.82
CA SER A 252 5.05 2.30 9.08
C SER A 252 5.51 1.42 10.25
N PRO A 253 5.97 1.99 11.36
CA PRO A 253 6.27 1.22 12.58
C PRO A 253 5.10 0.35 13.06
N ASN A 254 3.85 0.77 12.77
CA ASN A 254 2.64 0.07 13.18
C ASN A 254 2.03 -0.85 12.09
N LEU A 255 2.67 -1.01 10.93
CA LEU A 255 2.30 -1.98 9.91
C LEU A 255 3.48 -2.93 9.65
N PRO A 256 3.77 -3.86 10.59
CA PRO A 256 5.02 -4.60 10.58
C PRO A 256 5.12 -5.69 9.52
N ASN A 257 4.02 -6.15 8.94
CA ASN A 257 3.95 -7.26 7.99
C ASN A 257 2.70 -7.21 7.11
N ASP A 258 2.61 -8.13 6.15
CA ASP A 258 1.52 -8.22 5.17
C ASP A 258 0.16 -8.44 5.84
N THR A 259 0.08 -9.21 6.92
CA THR A 259 -1.17 -9.44 7.67
C THR A 259 -1.71 -8.13 8.25
N ALA A 260 -0.85 -7.32 8.89
CA ALA A 260 -1.23 -6.00 9.39
C ALA A 260 -1.71 -5.08 8.26
N ILE A 261 -1.02 -5.08 7.10
CA ILE A 261 -1.37 -4.27 5.93
C ILE A 261 -2.73 -4.69 5.35
N ARG A 262 -3.02 -5.99 5.28
CA ARG A 262 -4.31 -6.49 4.79
C ARG A 262 -5.47 -6.24 5.77
N LEU A 263 -5.21 -6.27 7.06
CA LEU A 263 -6.21 -5.98 8.09
C LEU A 263 -6.41 -4.47 8.34
N TYR A 264 -5.44 -3.63 7.98
CA TYR A 264 -5.46 -2.20 8.22
C TYR A 264 -6.76 -1.51 7.76
N PRO A 265 -7.31 -1.75 6.56
CA PRO A 265 -8.55 -1.12 6.13
C PRO A 265 -9.73 -1.40 7.07
N SER A 266 -9.79 -2.61 7.65
CA SER A 266 -10.88 -3.05 8.54
C SER A 266 -10.69 -2.55 9.97
N LEU A 267 -9.45 -2.53 10.47
CA LEU A 267 -9.16 -2.24 11.88
C LEU A 267 -8.93 -0.76 12.17
N CYS A 268 -8.54 0.05 11.18
CA CYS A 268 -8.24 1.46 11.42
C CYS A 268 -9.44 2.27 11.94
N PHE A 269 -10.66 1.83 11.69
CA PHE A 269 -11.86 2.46 12.25
C PHE A 269 -11.88 2.46 13.79
N PHE A 270 -11.19 1.52 14.43
CA PHE A 270 -11.06 1.50 15.89
C PHE A 270 -10.32 2.72 16.45
N GLU A 271 -9.52 3.43 15.66
CA GLU A 271 -8.93 4.71 16.07
C GLU A 271 -10.00 5.80 16.32
N GLY A 272 -11.17 5.60 15.75
CA GLY A 272 -12.37 6.39 16.03
C GLY A 272 -13.18 5.91 17.24
N THR A 273 -12.62 5.05 18.08
CA THR A 273 -13.23 4.46 19.28
C THR A 273 -12.21 4.42 20.43
N ASP A 274 -12.55 3.80 21.53
CA ASP A 274 -11.63 3.50 22.65
C ASP A 274 -11.15 2.04 22.68
N VAL A 275 -11.48 1.24 21.66
CA VAL A 275 -11.00 -0.13 21.49
C VAL A 275 -9.54 -0.10 21.01
N SER A 276 -8.69 -0.89 21.68
CA SER A 276 -7.30 -1.07 21.23
C SER A 276 -7.26 -1.95 19.98
N LEU A 277 -6.47 -1.54 18.99
CA LEU A 277 -6.14 -2.33 17.78
C LEU A 277 -4.71 -2.87 17.82
N GLY A 278 -4.16 -3.02 19.02
CA GLY A 278 -2.84 -3.58 19.25
C GLY A 278 -1.68 -2.56 19.17
N ARG A 279 -1.94 -1.25 19.00
CA ARG A 279 -0.87 -0.25 19.18
C ARG A 279 -0.30 -0.38 20.60
N GLY A 280 1.02 -0.26 20.72
CA GLY A 280 1.72 -0.54 21.98
C GLY A 280 1.93 -2.04 22.24
N THR A 281 1.86 -2.87 21.20
CA THR A 281 2.27 -4.28 21.17
C THR A 281 3.19 -4.54 19.98
N HIS A 282 3.76 -5.73 19.86
CA HIS A 282 4.54 -6.15 18.68
C HIS A 282 3.68 -6.64 17.50
N PHE A 283 2.36 -6.58 17.62
CA PHE A 283 1.39 -7.01 16.60
C PHE A 283 0.26 -5.99 16.38
N PRO A 284 0.58 -4.68 16.18
CA PRO A 284 -0.44 -3.67 15.88
C PRO A 284 -1.19 -4.00 14.60
N PHE A 285 -2.48 -3.63 14.54
CA PHE A 285 -3.40 -3.94 13.44
C PHE A 285 -3.54 -5.44 13.11
N GLN A 286 -3.27 -6.31 14.08
CA GLN A 286 -3.44 -7.75 13.98
C GLN A 286 -4.25 -8.32 15.15
N VAL A 287 -4.72 -7.47 16.03
CA VAL A 287 -5.60 -7.78 17.15
C VAL A 287 -6.54 -6.60 17.40
N TYR A 288 -7.67 -6.83 18.04
CA TYR A 288 -8.44 -5.76 18.67
C TYR A 288 -9.01 -6.24 20.00
N GLY A 289 -9.25 -5.30 20.94
CA GLY A 289 -9.79 -5.65 22.24
C GLY A 289 -9.96 -4.44 23.17
N TYR A 290 -10.59 -4.73 24.31
CA TYR A 290 -10.91 -3.75 25.33
C TYR A 290 -10.75 -4.39 26.72
N PRO A 291 -10.56 -3.63 27.80
CA PRO A 291 -10.52 -4.17 29.18
C PRO A 291 -11.89 -4.68 29.69
N ASP A 292 -12.51 -5.58 28.94
CA ASP A 292 -13.75 -6.27 29.29
C ASP A 292 -13.74 -7.67 28.65
N PRO A 293 -13.87 -8.77 29.42
CA PRO A 293 -13.87 -10.15 28.92
C PRO A 293 -14.89 -10.44 27.80
N LYS A 294 -15.93 -9.62 27.67
CA LYS A 294 -16.95 -9.78 26.62
C LYS A 294 -16.40 -9.61 25.20
N TYR A 295 -15.24 -8.95 25.03
CA TYR A 295 -14.65 -8.72 23.72
C TYR A 295 -13.98 -9.96 23.12
N GLY A 296 -13.61 -10.96 23.93
CA GLY A 296 -13.04 -12.23 23.47
C GLY A 296 -12.08 -12.85 24.47
N ASP A 297 -11.44 -13.96 24.04
CA ASP A 297 -10.59 -14.77 24.92
C ASP A 297 -9.09 -14.44 24.79
N PHE A 298 -8.68 -13.79 23.71
CA PHE A 298 -7.30 -13.39 23.51
C PHE A 298 -6.94 -12.21 24.41
N ARG A 299 -5.82 -12.33 25.15
CA ARG A 299 -5.38 -11.31 26.11
C ARG A 299 -4.10 -10.63 25.63
N PHE A 300 -4.05 -9.31 25.78
CA PHE A 300 -2.87 -8.51 25.52
C PHE A 300 -2.91 -7.22 26.34
N THR A 301 -1.73 -6.66 26.61
CA THR A 301 -1.59 -5.40 27.35
C THR A 301 -0.82 -4.40 26.53
N PRO A 302 -1.44 -3.33 26.02
CA PRO A 302 -0.73 -2.24 25.36
C PRO A 302 0.23 -1.54 26.33
N VAL A 303 1.46 -1.29 25.91
CA VAL A 303 2.46 -0.52 26.67
C VAL A 303 3.04 0.59 25.80
N SER A 304 3.67 1.57 26.42
CA SER A 304 4.43 2.58 25.65
C SER A 304 5.61 1.92 24.95
N ILE A 305 5.66 2.03 23.61
CA ILE A 305 6.78 1.56 22.79
C ILE A 305 7.29 2.76 21.98
N PRO A 306 8.46 3.34 22.35
CA PRO A 306 9.06 4.42 21.58
C PRO A 306 9.33 4.01 20.13
N GLY A 307 9.09 4.92 19.19
CA GLY A 307 9.22 4.64 17.74
C GLY A 307 8.04 3.86 17.15
N MET A 308 7.00 3.53 17.95
CA MET A 308 5.77 2.90 17.47
C MET A 308 4.52 3.62 18.00
N SER A 309 4.34 3.65 19.34
CA SER A 309 3.24 4.31 20.01
C SER A 309 3.60 4.62 21.46
N LYS A 310 3.83 5.89 21.78
CA LYS A 310 4.17 6.33 23.14
C LYS A 310 2.97 6.25 24.10
N ASN A 311 1.77 6.53 23.59
CA ASN A 311 0.53 6.59 24.36
C ASN A 311 -0.56 5.76 23.67
N PRO A 312 -0.45 4.41 23.65
CA PRO A 312 -1.45 3.57 22.98
C PRO A 312 -2.78 3.59 23.71
N PRO A 313 -3.93 3.44 23.02
CA PRO A 313 -5.22 3.22 23.67
C PRO A 313 -5.14 2.06 24.65
N GLN A 314 -5.81 2.19 25.81
CA GLN A 314 -5.82 1.20 26.90
C GLN A 314 -4.45 0.87 27.49
N GLN A 315 -3.49 1.80 27.44
CA GLN A 315 -2.14 1.62 27.98
C GLN A 315 -2.17 1.04 29.40
N ASN A 316 -1.33 0.01 29.65
CA ASN A 316 -1.17 -0.69 30.92
C ASN A 316 -2.42 -1.40 31.45
N LYS A 317 -3.45 -1.61 30.59
CA LYS A 317 -4.64 -2.39 30.96
C LYS A 317 -4.64 -3.70 30.20
N GLU A 318 -4.95 -4.81 30.89
CA GLU A 318 -5.20 -6.08 30.23
C GLU A 318 -6.47 -5.97 29.38
N CYS A 319 -6.33 -6.15 28.07
CA CYS A 319 -7.41 -6.17 27.11
C CYS A 319 -7.76 -7.61 26.75
N TYR A 320 -9.05 -7.84 26.55
CA TYR A 320 -9.64 -9.07 26.02
C TYR A 320 -10.12 -8.81 24.60
N GLY A 321 -9.94 -9.75 23.68
CA GLY A 321 -10.32 -9.48 22.30
C GLY A 321 -10.10 -10.63 21.34
N LYS A 322 -9.78 -10.29 20.09
CA LYS A 322 -9.55 -11.24 19.00
C LYS A 322 -8.10 -11.18 18.53
N ASP A 323 -7.54 -12.36 18.28
CA ASP A 323 -6.24 -12.52 17.61
C ASP A 323 -6.48 -12.79 16.12
N LEU A 324 -6.00 -11.88 15.28
CA LEU A 324 -6.16 -11.93 13.83
C LEU A 324 -4.83 -12.18 13.11
N ARG A 325 -3.76 -12.54 13.84
CA ARG A 325 -2.43 -12.75 13.26
C ARG A 325 -2.37 -13.87 12.24
N ASN A 326 -3.32 -14.80 12.30
CA ASN A 326 -3.43 -15.94 11.38
C ASN A 326 -4.50 -15.73 10.29
N GLU A 327 -5.04 -14.51 10.14
CA GLU A 327 -5.93 -14.22 9.02
C GLU A 327 -5.19 -14.39 7.69
N PRO A 328 -5.85 -14.97 6.68
CA PRO A 328 -5.20 -15.22 5.39
C PRO A 328 -4.90 -13.90 4.68
N LEU A 329 -3.81 -13.86 3.89
CA LEU A 329 -3.43 -12.69 3.08
C LEU A 329 -4.46 -12.37 1.97
N THR A 330 -5.38 -13.30 1.69
CA THR A 330 -6.55 -13.06 0.83
C THR A 330 -7.67 -12.31 1.53
N HIS A 331 -7.50 -11.99 2.83
CA HIS A 331 -8.47 -11.19 3.58
C HIS A 331 -8.76 -9.87 2.88
N ARG A 332 -10.01 -9.51 2.82
CA ARG A 332 -10.49 -8.25 2.27
C ARG A 332 -11.19 -7.43 3.35
N PHE A 333 -11.41 -6.16 3.06
CA PHE A 333 -12.11 -5.25 3.96
C PHE A 333 -13.42 -5.83 4.49
N THR A 334 -13.61 -5.76 5.81
CA THR A 334 -14.87 -6.13 6.49
C THR A 334 -15.18 -5.15 7.61
N LEU A 335 -16.47 -4.92 7.84
CA LEU A 335 -16.97 -4.20 9.02
C LEU A 335 -17.27 -5.14 10.21
N GLN A 336 -17.19 -6.46 10.03
CA GLN A 336 -17.65 -7.42 11.04
C GLN A 336 -16.94 -7.22 12.38
N TYR A 337 -15.62 -6.98 12.37
CA TYR A 337 -14.87 -6.73 13.62
C TYR A 337 -15.38 -5.50 14.38
N LEU A 338 -15.70 -4.44 13.66
CA LEU A 338 -16.23 -3.21 14.23
C LEU A 338 -17.64 -3.41 14.79
N LEU A 339 -18.51 -4.12 14.07
CA LEU A 339 -19.88 -4.43 14.48
C LEU A 339 -19.89 -5.35 15.69
N ASP A 340 -19.05 -6.38 15.74
CA ASP A 340 -18.92 -7.28 16.89
C ASP A 340 -18.50 -6.50 18.16
N ALA A 341 -17.47 -5.65 18.03
CA ALA A 341 -17.00 -4.82 19.13
C ALA A 341 -18.06 -3.81 19.59
N TYR A 342 -18.80 -3.20 18.65
CA TYR A 342 -19.91 -2.30 18.96
C TYR A 342 -21.02 -3.03 19.74
N ALA A 343 -21.44 -4.20 19.29
CA ALA A 343 -22.51 -4.99 19.90
C ALA A 343 -22.19 -5.35 21.37
N VAL A 344 -20.97 -5.80 21.64
CA VAL A 344 -20.56 -6.19 23.01
C VAL A 344 -20.28 -4.99 23.92
N SER A 345 -19.99 -3.82 23.35
CA SER A 345 -19.63 -2.62 24.12
C SER A 345 -20.75 -2.09 24.99
N GLY A 346 -22.01 -2.24 24.58
CA GLY A 346 -23.18 -1.64 25.20
C GLY A 346 -23.18 -0.10 25.25
N LYS A 347 -22.19 0.55 24.65
CA LYS A 347 -21.94 2.02 24.75
C LYS A 347 -22.81 2.86 23.84
N LYS A 348 -23.47 2.23 22.85
CA LYS A 348 -24.28 2.92 21.84
C LYS A 348 -23.50 4.07 21.16
N GLU A 349 -24.05 5.28 21.13
CA GLU A 349 -23.41 6.45 20.52
C GLU A 349 -22.04 6.78 21.14
N LYS A 350 -21.84 6.49 22.44
CA LYS A 350 -20.57 6.74 23.15
C LYS A 350 -19.43 5.80 22.75
N PHE A 351 -19.70 4.82 21.87
CA PHE A 351 -18.67 3.95 21.31
C PHE A 351 -17.74 4.71 20.36
N PHE A 352 -18.27 5.72 19.68
CA PHE A 352 -17.56 6.51 18.67
C PHE A 352 -17.06 7.82 19.26
N ASN A 353 -15.85 8.21 18.87
CA ASN A 353 -15.30 9.54 19.13
C ASN A 353 -15.40 10.43 17.88
N ASN A 354 -14.99 11.71 17.99
CA ASN A 354 -15.08 12.68 16.90
C ASN A 354 -14.18 12.39 15.69
N PHE A 355 -13.27 11.42 15.80
CA PHE A 355 -12.37 11.03 14.70
C PHE A 355 -12.99 9.99 13.79
N PHE A 356 -14.01 9.23 14.27
CA PHE A 356 -14.63 8.14 13.53
C PHE A 356 -15.16 8.58 12.16
N ASP A 357 -15.95 9.65 12.11
CA ASP A 357 -16.58 10.14 10.88
C ASP A 357 -15.54 10.65 9.87
N LYS A 358 -14.36 11.13 10.34
CA LYS A 358 -13.24 11.52 9.48
C LYS A 358 -12.57 10.30 8.82
N LEU A 359 -12.39 9.21 9.55
CA LEU A 359 -11.90 7.94 9.02
C LEU A 359 -12.88 7.34 8.02
N ALA A 360 -14.17 7.32 8.39
CA ALA A 360 -15.23 6.84 7.50
C ALA A 360 -15.42 7.72 6.25
N GLY A 361 -15.09 9.02 6.35
CA GLY A 361 -15.36 9.99 5.29
C GLY A 361 -16.85 10.33 5.15
N THR A 362 -17.65 9.97 6.14
CA THR A 362 -19.10 10.19 6.20
C THR A 362 -19.58 9.90 7.63
N ASP A 363 -20.66 10.52 8.06
CA ASP A 363 -21.35 10.17 9.32
C ASP A 363 -22.36 9.03 9.13
N GLN A 364 -22.64 8.64 7.90
CA GLN A 364 -23.65 7.62 7.59
C GLN A 364 -23.25 6.24 8.14
N LEU A 365 -21.97 5.86 8.06
CA LEU A 365 -21.48 4.59 8.61
C LEU A 365 -21.80 4.46 10.11
N ARG A 366 -21.52 5.50 10.88
CA ARG A 366 -21.83 5.53 12.33
C ARG A 366 -23.34 5.43 12.57
N LYS A 367 -24.15 6.15 11.81
CA LYS A 367 -25.62 6.12 11.90
C LYS A 367 -26.18 4.73 11.60
N ASP A 368 -25.65 4.07 10.56
CA ASP A 368 -26.09 2.74 10.14
C ASP A 368 -25.73 1.69 11.20
N ILE A 369 -24.54 1.77 11.79
CA ILE A 369 -24.14 0.89 12.91
C ILE A 369 -25.07 1.09 14.13
N ILE A 370 -25.35 2.33 14.51
CA ILE A 370 -26.26 2.64 15.64
C ILE A 370 -27.68 2.13 15.34
N ALA A 371 -28.12 2.20 14.10
CA ALA A 371 -29.42 1.68 13.67
C ALA A 371 -29.48 0.14 13.61
N GLY A 372 -28.35 -0.55 13.88
CA GLY A 372 -28.30 -2.01 13.93
C GLY A 372 -28.28 -2.69 12.56
N LYS A 373 -27.88 -1.98 11.49
CA LYS A 373 -27.71 -2.59 10.16
C LYS A 373 -26.58 -3.61 10.16
N SER A 374 -26.76 -4.69 9.42
CA SER A 374 -25.72 -5.70 9.18
C SER A 374 -24.60 -5.15 8.28
N ALA A 375 -23.43 -5.79 8.33
CA ALA A 375 -22.30 -5.47 7.44
C ALA A 375 -22.70 -5.54 5.95
N ALA A 376 -23.55 -6.49 5.59
CA ALA A 376 -24.03 -6.66 4.21
C ALA A 376 -24.94 -5.50 3.77
N GLU A 377 -25.89 -5.07 4.61
CA GLU A 377 -26.77 -3.94 4.32
C GLU A 377 -25.97 -2.63 4.20
N ILE A 378 -24.99 -2.43 5.08
CA ILE A 378 -24.12 -1.26 5.02
C ILE A 378 -23.27 -1.28 3.75
N ALA A 379 -22.63 -2.41 3.42
CA ALA A 379 -21.83 -2.56 2.21
C ALA A 379 -22.66 -2.33 0.94
N ALA A 380 -23.88 -2.88 0.87
CA ALA A 380 -24.79 -2.67 -0.26
C ALA A 380 -25.15 -1.18 -0.47
N SER A 381 -25.18 -0.38 0.58
CA SER A 381 -25.46 1.06 0.49
C SER A 381 -24.37 1.86 -0.22
N TRP A 382 -23.18 1.31 -0.39
CA TRP A 382 -22.04 1.97 -1.06
C TRP A 382 -21.95 1.68 -2.56
N GLU A 383 -22.66 0.65 -3.08
CA GLU A 383 -22.42 0.14 -4.43
C GLU A 383 -22.61 1.21 -5.52
N THR A 384 -23.59 2.09 -5.41
CA THR A 384 -23.79 3.19 -6.39
C THR A 384 -22.56 4.13 -6.45
N ASP A 385 -21.99 4.48 -5.30
CA ASP A 385 -20.78 5.31 -5.23
C ASP A 385 -19.55 4.54 -5.72
N LEU A 386 -19.47 3.24 -5.41
CA LEU A 386 -18.37 2.38 -5.83
C LEU A 386 -18.41 2.13 -7.35
N ASP A 387 -19.59 2.00 -7.96
CA ASP A 387 -19.73 1.87 -9.41
C ASP A 387 -19.26 3.17 -10.12
N ALA A 388 -19.70 4.32 -9.65
CA ALA A 388 -19.21 5.59 -10.16
C ALA A 388 -17.69 5.75 -10.00
N TYR A 389 -17.15 5.25 -8.89
CA TYR A 389 -15.70 5.26 -8.68
C TYR A 389 -14.96 4.25 -9.58
N ARG A 390 -15.54 3.07 -9.89
CA ARG A 390 -14.96 2.11 -10.86
C ARG A 390 -14.79 2.76 -12.24
N ASP A 391 -15.83 3.47 -12.70
CA ASP A 391 -15.79 4.18 -13.98
C ASP A 391 -14.76 5.31 -13.99
N LEU A 392 -14.67 6.05 -12.90
CA LEU A 392 -13.66 7.10 -12.73
C LEU A 392 -12.23 6.51 -12.70
N LYS A 393 -12.02 5.47 -11.89
CA LYS A 393 -10.73 4.78 -11.74
C LYS A 393 -10.19 4.27 -13.06
N ALA A 394 -11.06 3.70 -13.92
CA ALA A 394 -10.68 3.12 -15.21
C ALA A 394 -9.98 4.12 -16.16
N LYS A 395 -10.16 5.42 -15.98
CA LYS A 395 -9.52 6.47 -16.79
C LYS A 395 -8.04 6.68 -16.42
N TYR A 396 -7.61 6.21 -15.25
CA TYR A 396 -6.30 6.51 -14.66
C TYR A 396 -5.45 5.28 -14.37
N THR A 397 -5.95 4.07 -14.67
CA THR A 397 -5.22 2.82 -14.44
C THR A 397 -4.08 2.66 -15.45
N LEU A 398 -2.91 2.25 -14.94
CA LEU A 398 -1.70 1.94 -15.70
C LEU A 398 -1.44 0.43 -15.79
N TYR A 399 -2.06 -0.38 -14.90
CA TYR A 399 -1.81 -1.81 -14.71
C TYR A 399 -3.08 -2.64 -14.81
#